data_f05f5705c345c566c76ddb741a8331ff
#
_entry.id   f05f5705c345c566c76ddb741a8331ff
#
_cell.length_a   1.000
_cell.length_b   1.000
_cell.length_c   1.000
_cell.angle_alpha   90.00
_cell.angle_beta   90.00
_cell.angle_gamma   90.00
#
_symmetry.space_group_name_H-M   'P 1'
#
loop_
_entity.id
_entity.type
_entity.pdbx_description
1 polymer ?
#
loop_
_entity_poly.entity_id
_entity_poly.type
_entity_poly.pdbx_seq_one_letter_code
_entity_poly.pdbx_strand_id
1 'polypeptide(L)'
;MSNYRSLKQSHPSADRNCIPISEQIILQVDLKSGDLQLLEISSGSGQHAAYLAPLCPNIKFYPSEFDRRLFPSIKAYADDCNTNNILEPLYVDISANPKEWTKQYGFKSGTFDYMLNFNMLHISPWSCAIGLFRSAGYLLKPSGKLFTYGPYKVNGILEPESNVNFDQSLKNRNIEWGIRDIEDLKKLAEENNIELVKSVDMPVNNKFLTWMKRRE
;
A
#
# COMPACT_ATOMS: atom_id res chain seq x y z
N MET A 1 6.73 28.96 -13.18
CA MET A 1 5.71 27.88 -12.98
C MET A 1 5.90 26.87 -14.08
N SER A 2 6.60 25.83 -13.76
CA SER A 2 7.29 25.23 -14.83
C SER A 2 7.20 23.72 -14.97
N ASN A 3 8.15 23.12 -15.44
CA ASN A 3 8.53 21.74 -15.81
C ASN A 3 8.04 20.56 -14.94
N TYR A 4 7.47 20.76 -13.76
CA TYR A 4 7.04 19.68 -12.86
C TYR A 4 5.83 18.87 -13.39
N ARG A 5 4.91 19.48 -14.15
CA ARG A 5 3.79 18.75 -14.76
C ARG A 5 4.24 17.66 -15.75
N SER A 6 5.39 17.85 -16.38
CA SER A 6 5.95 16.87 -17.32
C SER A 6 6.56 15.62 -16.63
N LEU A 7 6.80 15.68 -15.32
CA LEU A 7 7.37 14.57 -14.55
C LEU A 7 6.32 13.60 -13.98
N LYS A 8 5.05 14.03 -13.90
CA LYS A 8 3.98 13.19 -13.41
C LYS A 8 3.71 12.03 -14.36
N GLN A 9 3.86 10.83 -13.86
CA GLN A 9 3.42 9.63 -14.56
C GLN A 9 2.01 9.29 -14.10
N SER A 10 1.09 9.00 -15.02
CA SER A 10 -0.26 8.56 -14.68
C SER A 10 -0.41 7.07 -14.96
N HIS A 11 -0.97 6.35 -14.00
CA HIS A 11 -1.39 4.98 -14.16
C HIS A 11 -2.93 4.93 -14.20
N PRO A 12 -3.53 4.48 -15.32
CA PRO A 12 -4.99 4.45 -15.47
C PRO A 12 -5.72 3.64 -14.38
N SER A 13 -5.05 2.67 -13.77
CA SER A 13 -5.60 1.93 -12.62
C SER A 13 -5.74 2.81 -11.39
N ALA A 14 -4.74 3.65 -11.10
CA ALA A 14 -4.80 4.59 -9.98
C ALA A 14 -5.89 5.63 -10.19
N ASP A 15 -6.01 6.19 -11.40
CA ASP A 15 -7.08 7.16 -11.73
C ASP A 15 -8.48 6.58 -11.45
N ARG A 16 -8.69 5.30 -11.76
CA ARG A 16 -9.98 4.64 -11.54
C ARG A 16 -10.27 4.28 -10.09
N ASN A 17 -9.24 3.98 -9.30
CA ASN A 17 -9.44 3.40 -7.97
C ASN A 17 -9.16 4.38 -6.80
N CYS A 18 -8.57 5.56 -7.04
CA CYS A 18 -8.33 6.56 -5.99
C CYS A 18 -9.59 6.89 -5.19
N ILE A 19 -10.70 7.18 -5.86
CA ILE A 19 -11.98 7.53 -5.20
C ILE A 19 -12.48 6.37 -4.33
N PRO A 20 -12.79 5.18 -4.87
CA PRO A 20 -13.34 4.10 -4.05
C PRO A 20 -12.38 3.63 -2.94
N ILE A 21 -11.07 3.70 -3.15
CA ILE A 21 -10.09 3.39 -2.10
C ILE A 21 -10.15 4.44 -0.98
N SER A 22 -10.17 5.73 -1.34
CA SER A 22 -10.21 6.82 -0.35
C SER A 22 -11.44 6.76 0.54
N GLU A 23 -12.60 6.44 -0.02
CA GLU A 23 -13.84 6.23 0.75
C GLU A 23 -13.67 5.16 1.82
N GLN A 24 -13.01 4.03 1.50
CA GLN A 24 -12.76 2.97 2.46
C GLN A 24 -11.74 3.37 3.53
N ILE A 25 -10.74 4.18 3.19
CA ILE A 25 -9.72 4.66 4.13
C ILE A 25 -10.32 5.67 5.12
N ILE A 26 -11.03 6.69 4.61
CA ILE A 26 -11.61 7.76 5.44
C ILE A 26 -12.53 7.21 6.53
N LEU A 27 -13.28 6.13 6.23
CA LEU A 27 -14.16 5.46 7.20
C LEU A 27 -13.39 4.76 8.33
N GLN A 28 -12.07 4.59 8.21
CA GLN A 28 -11.29 3.71 9.08
C GLN A 28 -10.07 4.38 9.73
N VAL A 29 -9.70 5.57 9.28
CA VAL A 29 -8.63 6.36 9.87
C VAL A 29 -9.18 7.37 10.87
N ASP A 30 -8.36 7.75 11.82
CA ASP A 30 -8.70 8.82 12.77
C ASP A 30 -8.38 10.17 12.13
N LEU A 31 -9.41 10.95 11.84
CA LEU A 31 -9.29 12.29 11.27
C LEU A 31 -9.28 13.41 12.33
N LYS A 32 -9.29 13.06 13.61
CA LYS A 32 -9.39 14.01 14.73
C LYS A 32 -8.10 14.15 15.53
N SER A 33 -7.39 13.03 15.75
CA SER A 33 -6.11 13.04 16.47
C SER A 33 -5.02 13.67 15.61
N GLY A 34 -4.10 14.39 16.22
CA GLY A 34 -2.95 14.99 15.52
C GLY A 34 -1.76 14.04 15.39
N ASP A 35 -0.83 14.41 14.51
CA ASP A 35 0.49 13.77 14.35
C ASP A 35 0.47 12.26 14.03
N LEU A 36 -0.53 11.81 13.27
CA LEU A 36 -0.58 10.44 12.79
C LEU A 36 0.38 10.22 11.61
N GLN A 37 0.89 9.01 11.48
CA GLN A 37 1.89 8.65 10.47
C GLN A 37 1.40 7.48 9.61
N LEU A 38 1.54 7.63 8.31
CA LEU A 38 1.14 6.64 7.32
C LEU A 38 2.29 6.35 6.36
N LEU A 39 2.67 5.09 6.25
CA LEU A 39 3.66 4.61 5.30
C LEU A 39 2.97 3.96 4.10
N GLU A 40 3.21 4.46 2.91
CA GLU A 40 2.75 3.83 1.68
C GLU A 40 3.89 3.00 1.07
N ILE A 41 3.67 1.70 0.91
CA ILE A 41 4.61 0.78 0.28
C ILE A 41 4.25 0.64 -1.20
N SER A 42 5.24 0.83 -2.06
CA SER A 42 5.08 0.84 -3.53
C SER A 42 4.08 1.90 -3.99
N SER A 43 4.43 3.16 -3.74
CA SER A 43 3.59 4.32 -4.08
C SER A 43 3.42 4.50 -5.59
N GLY A 44 4.21 3.80 -6.40
CA GLY A 44 4.16 3.91 -7.86
C GLY A 44 4.41 5.35 -8.31
N SER A 45 3.46 5.92 -9.03
CA SER A 45 3.55 7.31 -9.49
C SER A 45 3.33 8.37 -8.42
N GLY A 46 2.76 8.02 -7.25
CA GLY A 46 2.38 8.96 -6.18
C GLY A 46 0.92 9.45 -6.22
N GLN A 47 0.10 8.93 -7.13
CA GLN A 47 -1.29 9.36 -7.32
C GLN A 47 -2.15 9.15 -6.07
N HIS A 48 -2.03 8.01 -5.38
CA HIS A 48 -2.83 7.70 -4.19
C HIS A 48 -2.47 8.60 -3.01
N ALA A 49 -1.19 8.79 -2.72
CA ALA A 49 -0.75 9.70 -1.67
C ALA A 49 -1.25 11.12 -1.91
N ALA A 50 -1.10 11.63 -3.15
CA ALA A 50 -1.56 12.97 -3.52
C ALA A 50 -3.08 13.13 -3.45
N TYR A 51 -3.84 12.06 -3.73
CA TYR A 51 -5.29 12.08 -3.61
C TYR A 51 -5.76 12.05 -2.14
N LEU A 52 -5.10 11.24 -1.30
CA LEU A 52 -5.48 11.03 0.10
C LEU A 52 -5.04 12.15 1.03
N ALA A 53 -3.88 12.75 0.78
CA ALA A 53 -3.29 13.72 1.70
C ALA A 53 -4.17 14.94 2.00
N PRO A 54 -4.86 15.56 1.03
CA PRO A 54 -5.82 16.64 1.29
C PRO A 54 -7.03 16.20 2.13
N LEU A 55 -7.42 14.93 2.03
CA LEU A 55 -8.55 14.36 2.77
C LEU A 55 -8.19 13.98 4.21
N CYS A 56 -6.89 13.86 4.50
CA CYS A 56 -6.35 13.44 5.79
C CYS A 56 -5.25 14.43 6.26
N PRO A 57 -5.59 15.71 6.52
CA PRO A 57 -4.59 16.76 6.79
C PRO A 57 -3.81 16.55 8.10
N ASN A 58 -4.33 15.73 9.01
CA ASN A 58 -3.70 15.36 10.29
C ASN A 58 -2.76 14.15 10.20
N ILE A 59 -2.60 13.57 9.01
CA ILE A 59 -1.77 12.40 8.77
C ILE A 59 -0.55 12.80 7.92
N LYS A 60 0.65 12.48 8.37
CA LYS A 60 1.89 12.60 7.59
C LYS A 60 2.07 11.37 6.72
N PHE A 61 2.16 11.55 5.41
CA PHE A 61 2.36 10.50 4.43
C PHE A 61 3.83 10.32 4.13
N TYR A 62 4.31 9.10 4.24
CA TYR A 62 5.65 8.65 3.87
C TYR A 62 5.53 7.74 2.64
N PRO A 63 5.54 8.29 1.41
CA PRO A 63 5.54 7.48 0.21
C PRO A 63 6.85 6.70 0.11
N SER A 64 6.78 5.45 -0.35
CA SER A 64 7.98 4.66 -0.58
C SER A 64 7.88 3.84 -1.85
N GLU A 65 9.03 3.68 -2.53
CA GLU A 65 9.07 2.98 -3.81
C GLU A 65 10.44 2.28 -3.98
N PHE A 66 10.40 1.10 -4.61
CA PHE A 66 11.60 0.36 -4.98
C PHE A 66 12.28 0.95 -6.23
N ASP A 67 11.46 1.35 -7.21
CA ASP A 67 11.97 1.95 -8.45
C ASP A 67 12.21 3.46 -8.28
N ARG A 68 13.45 3.85 -8.04
CA ARG A 68 13.84 5.26 -7.87
C ARG A 68 13.50 6.15 -9.07
N ARG A 69 13.26 5.57 -10.26
CA ARG A 69 12.84 6.34 -11.45
C ARG A 69 11.45 6.94 -11.28
N LEU A 70 10.63 6.46 -10.33
CA LEU A 70 9.33 7.00 -9.99
C LEU A 70 9.37 8.15 -8.98
N PHE A 71 10.49 8.36 -8.29
CA PHE A 71 10.62 9.44 -7.29
C PHE A 71 10.29 10.84 -7.84
N PRO A 72 10.74 11.23 -9.05
CA PRO A 72 10.36 12.52 -9.62
C PRO A 72 8.84 12.68 -9.80
N SER A 73 8.14 11.60 -10.15
CA SER A 73 6.68 11.61 -10.27
C SER A 73 6.01 11.75 -8.91
N ILE A 74 6.43 10.98 -7.90
CA ILE A 74 5.90 11.08 -6.54
C ILE A 74 6.04 12.50 -6.00
N LYS A 75 7.22 13.12 -6.17
CA LYS A 75 7.48 14.52 -5.77
C LYS A 75 6.59 15.50 -6.52
N ALA A 76 6.47 15.35 -7.83
CA ALA A 76 5.63 16.24 -8.65
C ALA A 76 4.14 16.15 -8.26
N TYR A 77 3.66 14.99 -7.85
CA TYR A 77 2.30 14.83 -7.30
C TYR A 77 2.17 15.46 -5.91
N ALA A 78 3.16 15.29 -5.04
CA ALA A 78 3.18 15.91 -3.71
C ALA A 78 3.19 17.45 -3.79
N ASP A 79 4.02 18.01 -4.65
CA ASP A 79 4.10 19.46 -4.86
C ASP A 79 2.81 20.07 -5.39
N ASP A 80 2.09 19.34 -6.28
CA ASP A 80 0.88 19.84 -6.94
C ASP A 80 -0.37 19.73 -6.05
N CYS A 81 -0.40 18.86 -5.06
CA CYS A 81 -1.56 18.75 -4.17
C CYS A 81 -1.65 19.87 -3.12
N ASN A 82 -0.66 20.76 -3.04
CA ASN A 82 -0.61 21.92 -2.14
C ASN A 82 -0.87 21.58 -0.66
N THR A 83 -0.49 20.37 -0.24
CA THR A 83 -0.49 19.95 1.16
C THR A 83 0.94 19.82 1.65
N ASN A 84 1.19 20.08 2.90
CA ASN A 84 2.53 19.95 3.49
C ASN A 84 2.71 18.63 4.24
N ASN A 85 1.83 17.66 4.02
CA ASN A 85 1.79 16.40 4.76
C ASN A 85 2.27 15.18 3.96
N ILE A 86 2.74 15.35 2.71
CA ILE A 86 3.44 14.31 1.95
C ILE A 86 4.94 14.58 2.02
N LEU A 87 5.70 13.61 2.51
CA LEU A 87 7.13 13.71 2.68
C LEU A 87 7.90 13.23 1.45
N GLU A 88 9.21 13.45 1.43
CA GLU A 88 10.09 12.95 0.38
C GLU A 88 9.97 11.42 0.24
N PRO A 89 9.98 10.89 -1.00
CA PRO A 89 9.85 9.46 -1.21
C PRO A 89 11.05 8.68 -0.68
N LEU A 90 10.77 7.58 -0.02
CA LEU A 90 11.76 6.69 0.56
C LEU A 90 12.06 5.53 -0.40
N TYR A 91 13.32 5.13 -0.49
CA TYR A 91 13.68 3.88 -1.16
C TYR A 91 13.43 2.69 -0.22
N VAL A 92 12.53 1.81 -0.60
CA VAL A 92 12.22 0.61 0.18
C VAL A 92 12.19 -0.61 -0.71
N ASP A 93 13.07 -1.55 -0.45
CA ASP A 93 12.92 -2.94 -0.87
C ASP A 93 12.10 -3.67 0.19
N ILE A 94 10.82 -3.88 -0.08
CA ILE A 94 9.91 -4.50 0.89
C ILE A 94 10.25 -5.97 1.14
N SER A 95 10.96 -6.65 0.25
CA SER A 95 11.40 -8.02 0.46
C SER A 95 12.52 -8.14 1.50
N ALA A 96 13.26 -7.06 1.74
CA ALA A 96 14.34 -7.00 2.73
C ALA A 96 13.81 -7.00 4.18
N ASN A 97 14.70 -7.24 5.12
CA ASN A 97 14.36 -7.20 6.55
C ASN A 97 14.02 -5.75 6.97
N PRO A 98 12.84 -5.48 7.54
CA PRO A 98 12.45 -4.13 7.94
C PRO A 98 13.46 -3.46 8.91
N LYS A 99 14.12 -4.21 9.78
CA LYS A 99 15.14 -3.65 10.69
C LYS A 99 16.36 -3.09 9.97
N GLU A 100 16.61 -3.49 8.73
CA GLU A 100 17.72 -3.00 7.93
C GLU A 100 17.40 -1.65 7.28
N TRP A 101 16.32 -1.63 6.47
CA TRP A 101 15.96 -0.41 5.75
C TRP A 101 15.36 0.68 6.66
N THR A 102 14.63 0.33 7.72
CA THR A 102 14.08 1.30 8.67
C THR A 102 15.16 2.04 9.44
N LYS A 103 16.30 1.39 9.71
CA LYS A 103 17.44 2.01 10.38
C LYS A 103 17.97 3.22 9.61
N GLN A 104 17.95 3.16 8.29
CA GLN A 104 18.39 4.27 7.42
C GLN A 104 17.52 5.53 7.62
N TYR A 105 16.25 5.37 7.96
CA TYR A 105 15.27 6.45 8.11
C TYR A 105 14.97 6.79 9.57
N GLY A 106 15.61 6.12 10.52
CA GLY A 106 15.35 6.32 11.95
C GLY A 106 14.03 5.78 12.45
N PHE A 107 13.32 4.93 11.68
CA PHE A 107 12.07 4.34 12.10
C PHE A 107 12.30 3.23 13.15
N LYS A 108 11.44 3.21 14.15
CA LYS A 108 11.45 2.23 15.22
C LYS A 108 10.21 1.33 15.14
N SER A 109 10.21 0.26 15.92
CA SER A 109 9.00 -0.53 16.11
C SER A 109 7.85 0.35 16.59
N GLY A 110 6.66 0.16 16.04
CA GLY A 110 5.47 0.93 16.42
C GLY A 110 5.52 2.40 16.03
N THR A 111 6.14 2.76 14.90
CA THR A 111 6.19 4.15 14.42
C THR A 111 4.88 4.57 13.75
N PHE A 112 4.26 3.71 12.95
CA PHE A 112 3.17 4.07 12.06
C PHE A 112 1.80 3.70 12.62
N ASP A 113 0.83 4.59 12.42
CA ASP A 113 -0.58 4.34 12.69
C ASP A 113 -1.21 3.55 11.56
N TYR A 114 -0.77 3.83 10.33
CA TYR A 114 -1.29 3.22 9.11
C TYR A 114 -0.19 2.83 8.13
N MET A 115 -0.45 1.77 7.38
CA MET A 115 0.34 1.39 6.21
C MET A 115 -0.60 1.13 5.02
N LEU A 116 -0.16 1.48 3.81
CA LEU A 116 -0.88 1.23 2.55
C LEU A 116 -0.05 0.36 1.63
N ASN A 117 -0.71 -0.50 0.89
CA ASN A 117 -0.13 -1.20 -0.25
C ASN A 117 -1.20 -1.51 -1.30
N PHE A 118 -1.12 -0.88 -2.46
CA PHE A 118 -2.11 -1.02 -3.52
C PHE A 118 -1.49 -1.57 -4.79
N ASN A 119 -2.12 -2.60 -5.35
CA ASN A 119 -1.76 -3.23 -6.62
C ASN A 119 -0.34 -3.80 -6.73
N MET A 120 0.43 -3.94 -5.66
CA MET A 120 1.79 -4.51 -5.69
C MET A 120 1.78 -6.04 -5.58
N LEU A 121 0.98 -6.61 -4.70
CA LEU A 121 1.08 -8.03 -4.31
C LEU A 121 1.02 -9.00 -5.48
N HIS A 122 0.23 -8.69 -6.49
CA HIS A 122 0.07 -9.57 -7.66
C HIS A 122 1.13 -9.34 -8.78
N ILE A 123 1.88 -8.23 -8.72
CA ILE A 123 2.96 -7.89 -9.67
C ILE A 123 4.34 -7.91 -9.01
N SER A 124 4.51 -8.69 -7.97
CA SER A 124 5.77 -8.83 -7.24
C SER A 124 5.98 -10.28 -6.81
N PRO A 125 7.22 -10.72 -6.52
CA PRO A 125 7.49 -12.03 -5.93
C PRO A 125 6.81 -12.23 -4.58
N TRP A 126 6.60 -13.49 -4.18
CA TRP A 126 5.99 -13.82 -2.88
C TRP A 126 6.79 -13.27 -1.68
N SER A 127 8.10 -13.13 -1.82
CA SER A 127 8.97 -12.49 -0.82
C SER A 127 8.52 -11.07 -0.45
N CYS A 128 7.92 -10.33 -1.39
CA CYS A 128 7.36 -9.00 -1.13
C CYS A 128 6.12 -9.06 -0.24
N ALA A 129 5.27 -10.09 -0.38
CA ALA A 129 4.15 -10.31 0.54
C ALA A 129 4.65 -10.65 1.95
N ILE A 130 5.62 -11.57 2.07
CA ILE A 130 6.27 -11.88 3.35
C ILE A 130 6.84 -10.62 4.00
N GLY A 131 7.58 -9.82 3.23
CA GLY A 131 8.20 -8.59 3.71
C GLY A 131 7.19 -7.52 4.11
N LEU A 132 6.07 -7.40 3.39
CA LEU A 132 4.98 -6.46 3.72
C LEU A 132 4.39 -6.76 5.10
N PHE A 133 4.00 -8.02 5.36
CA PHE A 133 3.43 -8.40 6.65
C PHE A 133 4.45 -8.34 7.78
N ARG A 134 5.71 -8.73 7.54
CA ARG A 134 6.81 -8.57 8.50
C ARG A 134 7.04 -7.09 8.84
N SER A 135 7.01 -6.21 7.83
CA SER A 135 7.16 -4.77 8.03
C SER A 135 5.98 -4.18 8.78
N ALA A 136 4.75 -4.60 8.47
CA ALA A 136 3.55 -4.17 9.17
C ALA A 136 3.57 -4.63 10.64
N GLY A 137 3.94 -5.88 10.92
CA GLY A 137 4.10 -6.39 12.29
C GLY A 137 5.14 -5.62 13.10
N TYR A 138 6.24 -5.21 12.48
CA TYR A 138 7.28 -4.42 13.14
C TYR A 138 6.91 -2.95 13.30
N LEU A 139 6.41 -2.31 12.25
CA LEU A 139 6.26 -0.85 12.16
C LEU A 139 4.94 -0.30 12.66
N LEU A 140 3.85 -1.07 12.58
CA LEU A 140 2.56 -0.61 13.06
C LEU A 140 2.54 -0.52 14.59
N LYS A 141 1.88 0.52 15.10
CA LYS A 141 1.49 0.62 16.51
C LYS A 141 0.47 -0.49 16.84
N PRO A 142 0.28 -0.85 18.13
CA PRO A 142 -0.87 -1.67 18.55
C PRO A 142 -2.17 -1.05 18.03
N SER A 143 -3.04 -1.86 17.43
CA SER A 143 -4.27 -1.45 16.71
C SER A 143 -4.04 -0.61 15.45
N GLY A 144 -2.79 -0.37 15.04
CA GLY A 144 -2.47 0.22 13.75
C GLY A 144 -2.92 -0.68 12.59
N LYS A 145 -3.21 -0.09 11.44
CA LYS A 145 -3.83 -0.80 10.32
C LYS A 145 -2.95 -0.80 9.08
N LEU A 146 -2.89 -1.97 8.43
CA LEU A 146 -2.42 -2.10 7.06
C LEU A 146 -3.65 -2.20 6.15
N PHE A 147 -3.68 -1.40 5.08
CA PHE A 147 -4.68 -1.48 4.03
C PHE A 147 -4.06 -2.02 2.76
N THR A 148 -4.65 -3.07 2.20
CA THR A 148 -4.20 -3.61 0.92
C THR A 148 -5.35 -3.63 -0.08
N TYR A 149 -5.04 -3.36 -1.35
CA TYR A 149 -6.02 -3.34 -2.43
C TYR A 149 -5.47 -4.05 -3.67
N GLY A 150 -6.33 -4.81 -4.32
CA GLY A 150 -6.03 -5.53 -5.55
C GLY A 150 -7.00 -6.68 -5.80
N PRO A 151 -6.77 -7.48 -6.84
CA PRO A 151 -7.47 -8.74 -7.03
C PRO A 151 -6.92 -9.80 -6.08
N TYR A 152 -7.80 -10.67 -5.58
CA TYR A 152 -7.45 -11.77 -4.69
C TYR A 152 -8.21 -13.05 -5.03
N LYS A 153 -7.60 -14.20 -4.75
CA LYS A 153 -8.29 -15.47 -4.60
C LYS A 153 -8.96 -15.52 -3.22
N VAL A 154 -10.03 -16.28 -3.13
CA VAL A 154 -10.73 -16.53 -1.87
C VAL A 154 -10.89 -18.03 -1.69
N ASN A 155 -10.33 -18.61 -0.64
CA ASN A 155 -10.36 -20.06 -0.37
C ASN A 155 -9.87 -20.91 -1.56
N GLY A 156 -8.80 -20.51 -2.22
CA GLY A 156 -8.24 -21.19 -3.38
C GLY A 156 -8.98 -20.92 -4.69
N ILE A 157 -10.13 -20.25 -4.66
CA ILE A 157 -10.96 -19.98 -5.84
C ILE A 157 -10.56 -18.65 -6.47
N LEU A 158 -10.25 -18.68 -7.76
CA LEU A 158 -9.95 -17.50 -8.56
C LEU A 158 -11.10 -17.22 -9.52
N GLU A 159 -11.84 -16.18 -9.23
CA GLU A 159 -12.99 -15.74 -10.02
C GLU A 159 -13.08 -14.21 -10.07
N PRO A 160 -13.81 -13.61 -11.00
CA PRO A 160 -14.41 -14.25 -12.17
C PRO A 160 -13.34 -14.57 -13.25
N GLU A 161 -13.79 -15.05 -14.42
CA GLU A 161 -12.93 -15.42 -15.55
C GLU A 161 -11.92 -14.31 -15.93
N SER A 162 -12.31 -13.04 -15.82
CA SER A 162 -11.42 -11.91 -16.06
C SER A 162 -10.20 -11.91 -15.13
N ASN A 163 -10.34 -12.31 -13.85
CA ASN A 163 -9.24 -12.46 -12.92
C ASN A 163 -8.39 -13.69 -13.26
N VAL A 164 -8.98 -14.79 -13.74
CA VAL A 164 -8.23 -15.96 -14.23
C VAL A 164 -7.33 -15.56 -15.38
N ASN A 165 -7.89 -14.87 -16.38
CA ASN A 165 -7.14 -14.38 -17.53
C ASN A 165 -6.05 -13.39 -17.14
N PHE A 166 -6.33 -12.52 -16.16
CA PHE A 166 -5.33 -11.59 -15.64
C PHE A 166 -4.19 -12.32 -14.91
N ASP A 167 -4.48 -13.29 -14.05
CA ASP A 167 -3.47 -14.11 -13.36
C ASP A 167 -2.56 -14.83 -14.37
N GLN A 168 -3.14 -15.40 -15.43
CA GLN A 168 -2.37 -16.00 -16.49
C GLN A 168 -1.47 -14.99 -17.22
N SER A 169 -1.97 -13.80 -17.49
CA SER A 169 -1.18 -12.73 -18.12
C SER A 169 -0.02 -12.28 -17.25
N LEU A 170 -0.22 -12.23 -15.93
CA LEU A 170 0.84 -11.91 -14.96
C LEU A 170 1.93 -12.97 -14.97
N LYS A 171 1.58 -14.24 -14.89
CA LYS A 171 2.51 -15.38 -14.91
C LYS A 171 3.30 -15.48 -16.21
N ASN A 172 2.68 -15.13 -17.34
CA ASN A 172 3.36 -15.08 -18.63
C ASN A 172 4.42 -13.97 -18.69
N ARG A 173 4.26 -12.90 -17.91
CA ARG A 173 5.24 -11.80 -17.80
C ARG A 173 6.35 -12.12 -16.81
N ASN A 174 5.99 -12.74 -15.70
CA ASN A 174 6.92 -13.20 -14.68
C ASN A 174 6.28 -14.34 -13.88
N ILE A 175 6.95 -15.49 -13.85
CA ILE A 175 6.43 -16.71 -13.18
C ILE A 175 6.22 -16.52 -11.67
N GLU A 176 6.92 -15.59 -11.04
CA GLU A 176 6.76 -15.27 -9.62
C GLU A 176 5.54 -14.37 -9.32
N TRP A 177 4.93 -13.81 -10.37
CA TRP A 177 3.75 -12.96 -10.23
C TRP A 177 2.47 -13.79 -10.25
N GLY A 178 1.39 -13.21 -9.74
CA GLY A 178 0.07 -13.83 -9.79
C GLY A 178 -0.82 -13.34 -8.64
N ILE A 179 -2.11 -13.53 -8.81
CA ILE A 179 -3.12 -13.15 -7.83
C ILE A 179 -2.95 -14.01 -6.57
N ARG A 180 -2.84 -13.33 -5.41
CA ARG A 180 -2.60 -13.99 -4.12
C ARG A 180 -3.91 -14.44 -3.49
N ASP A 181 -3.84 -15.53 -2.72
CA ASP A 181 -4.96 -16.01 -1.93
C ASP A 181 -5.02 -15.28 -0.59
N ILE A 182 -6.22 -14.84 -0.18
CA ILE A 182 -6.43 -14.19 1.12
C ILE A 182 -6.06 -15.14 2.24
N GLU A 183 -6.30 -16.45 2.11
CA GLU A 183 -5.97 -17.43 3.16
C GLU A 183 -4.46 -17.57 3.36
N ASP A 184 -3.65 -17.46 2.31
CA ASP A 184 -2.20 -17.46 2.45
C ASP A 184 -1.69 -16.15 3.06
N LEU A 185 -2.32 -15.02 2.72
CA LEU A 185 -2.01 -13.74 3.36
C LEU A 185 -2.40 -13.71 4.83
N LYS A 186 -3.50 -14.38 5.24
CA LYS A 186 -3.89 -14.52 6.66
C LYS A 186 -2.81 -15.25 7.46
N LYS A 187 -2.22 -16.32 6.91
CA LYS A 187 -1.12 -17.04 7.56
C LYS A 187 0.07 -16.09 7.82
N LEU A 188 0.48 -15.33 6.79
CA LEU A 188 1.54 -14.33 6.96
C LEU A 188 1.19 -13.26 8.00
N ALA A 189 -0.07 -12.83 8.02
CA ALA A 189 -0.56 -11.85 8.98
C ALA A 189 -0.45 -12.40 10.42
N GLU A 190 -0.92 -13.62 10.68
CA GLU A 190 -0.88 -14.28 11.98
C GLU A 190 0.55 -14.44 12.49
N GLU A 191 1.49 -14.86 11.64
CA GLU A 191 2.93 -14.98 11.96
C GLU A 191 3.55 -13.64 12.40
N ASN A 192 2.93 -12.51 12.04
CA ASN A 192 3.40 -11.17 12.33
C ASN A 192 2.50 -10.38 13.30
N ASN A 193 1.67 -11.08 14.08
CA ASN A 193 0.74 -10.49 15.06
C ASN A 193 -0.27 -9.53 14.43
N ILE A 194 -0.73 -9.84 13.23
CA ILE A 194 -1.72 -9.08 12.46
C ILE A 194 -2.92 -9.98 12.16
N GLU A 195 -4.10 -9.41 12.07
CA GLU A 195 -5.32 -10.13 11.71
C GLU A 195 -6.11 -9.37 10.64
N LEU A 196 -6.81 -10.12 9.77
CA LEU A 196 -7.75 -9.55 8.82
C LEU A 196 -9.05 -9.19 9.54
N VAL A 197 -9.37 -7.89 9.60
CA VAL A 197 -10.57 -7.40 10.31
C VAL A 197 -11.70 -6.98 9.37
N LYS A 198 -11.40 -6.71 8.09
CA LYS A 198 -12.41 -6.32 7.12
C LYS A 198 -11.99 -6.69 5.70
N SER A 199 -12.94 -7.18 4.91
CA SER A 199 -12.81 -7.37 3.46
C SER A 199 -14.02 -6.72 2.78
N VAL A 200 -13.77 -5.88 1.78
CA VAL A 200 -14.80 -5.17 1.01
C VAL A 200 -14.60 -5.45 -0.46
N ASP A 201 -15.68 -5.83 -1.14
CA ASP A 201 -15.69 -5.96 -2.59
C ASP A 201 -15.63 -4.57 -3.24
N MET A 202 -14.75 -4.44 -4.21
CA MET A 202 -14.44 -3.18 -4.87
C MET A 202 -14.69 -3.30 -6.38
N PRO A 203 -14.84 -2.17 -7.08
CA PRO A 203 -15.01 -2.18 -8.53
C PRO A 203 -13.93 -2.99 -9.26
N VAL A 204 -14.31 -3.56 -10.41
CA VAL A 204 -13.43 -4.34 -11.30
C VAL A 204 -12.84 -5.57 -10.61
N ASN A 205 -13.67 -6.26 -9.79
CA ASN A 205 -13.36 -7.53 -9.12
C ASN A 205 -12.12 -7.46 -8.20
N ASN A 206 -11.83 -6.28 -7.68
CA ASN A 206 -10.83 -6.10 -6.64
C ASN A 206 -11.46 -6.24 -5.24
N LYS A 207 -10.60 -6.32 -4.23
CA LYS A 207 -11.00 -6.23 -2.83
C LYS A 207 -10.12 -5.21 -2.11
N PHE A 208 -10.72 -4.55 -1.12
CA PHE A 208 -10.03 -3.74 -0.14
C PHE A 208 -9.99 -4.51 1.18
N LEU A 209 -8.79 -4.83 1.63
CA LEU A 209 -8.57 -5.61 2.85
C LEU A 209 -7.99 -4.71 3.94
N THR A 210 -8.57 -4.79 5.13
CA THR A 210 -8.06 -4.11 6.32
C THR A 210 -7.49 -5.14 7.27
N TRP A 211 -6.22 -5.00 7.55
CA TRP A 211 -5.47 -5.79 8.51
C TRP A 211 -5.15 -4.93 9.73
N MET A 212 -5.22 -5.49 10.91
CA MET A 212 -4.96 -4.76 12.15
C MET A 212 -3.92 -5.47 12.99
N LYS A 213 -2.96 -4.72 13.52
CA LYS A 213 -2.02 -5.24 14.49
C LYS A 213 -2.73 -5.47 15.81
N ARG A 214 -2.61 -6.70 16.34
CA ARG A 214 -3.22 -7.08 17.61
C ARG A 214 -2.66 -6.22 18.76
N ARG A 215 -3.47 -6.00 19.76
CA ARG A 215 -3.00 -5.45 21.04
C ARG A 215 -2.27 -6.57 21.78
N GLU A 216 -1.08 -6.29 22.23
CA GLU A 216 -0.40 -7.18 23.18
C GLU A 216 -1.06 -7.10 24.54
#